data_544a7722af4f7b01d40bfd08d54d2968
#
_entry.id   544a7722af4f7b01d40bfd08d54d2968
#
_cell.length_a   1.000
_cell.length_b   1.000
_cell.length_c   1.000
_cell.angle_alpha   90.00
_cell.angle_beta   90.00
_cell.angle_gamma   90.00
#
_symmetry.space_group_name_H-M   'P 1'
#
loop_
_entity.id
_entity.type
_entity.pdbx_description
1 polymer ?
#
loop_
_entity_poly.entity_id
_entity_poly.type
_entity_poly.pdbx_seq_one_letter_code
_entity_poly.pdbx_strand_id
1 'polypeptide(L)'
;NLTEFPRPILRKICVDPFDPSDPCSIMLSLSFSLWRYHSCFVISRKNNHNYFLLGKTYFASDFHLGVDGRLSSAERERQLVRWLETIRHDADAIYLVGDIFDFWFEYKTAVPRGYVRLLGKLAELRDAGVVLHLFTGNHDMWMFDYLQKELDTPIYREPVIHKIGDKTFFIGHGDGLGPGDHGYKLLKKVFANRLCQWLFARLHPNFGIGLANFFSNKSREANHSEDVFLGPDKEWLLQYSTRKSEQMPKVDYFIFGHRHLPINYLLPNCYTRYINLGEWVHFNSYAVFDGQELKLAFFEHPEGKAVEG
;
A
#
# COMPACT_ATOMS: atom_id res chain seq x y z
N ASN A 1 -11.19 12.12 -51.38
CA ASN A 1 -9.78 11.68 -51.39
C ASN A 1 -9.36 11.34 -49.96
N LEU A 2 -9.47 10.07 -49.65
CA LEU A 2 -9.03 9.45 -48.40
C LEU A 2 -7.57 9.00 -48.61
N THR A 3 -6.65 9.53 -47.84
CA THR A 3 -5.26 9.06 -47.77
C THR A 3 -5.17 8.01 -46.66
N GLU A 4 -4.91 6.78 -47.06
CA GLU A 4 -4.70 5.62 -46.23
C GLU A 4 -3.33 5.73 -45.49
N PHE A 5 -3.32 5.46 -44.19
CA PHE A 5 -2.10 5.21 -43.40
C PHE A 5 -1.77 3.70 -43.48
N PRO A 6 -0.53 3.31 -43.73
CA PRO A 6 -0.15 1.89 -43.78
C PRO A 6 -0.08 1.28 -42.35
N ARG A 7 -0.70 0.13 -42.19
CA ARG A 7 -0.59 -0.72 -40.98
C ARG A 7 0.79 -1.38 -40.94
N PRO A 8 1.44 -1.50 -39.78
CA PRO A 8 2.66 -2.27 -39.68
C PRO A 8 2.36 -3.77 -39.80
N ILE A 9 3.08 -4.43 -40.71
CA ILE A 9 3.03 -5.87 -40.96
C ILE A 9 3.81 -6.55 -39.82
N LEU A 10 3.11 -7.18 -38.89
CA LEU A 10 3.68 -8.13 -37.93
C LEU A 10 4.03 -9.42 -38.67
N ARG A 11 5.30 -9.59 -39.05
CA ARG A 11 5.81 -10.91 -39.45
C ARG A 11 5.96 -11.76 -38.20
N LYS A 12 5.10 -12.77 -38.04
CA LYS A 12 5.34 -13.92 -37.18
C LYS A 12 6.54 -14.68 -37.74
N ILE A 13 7.67 -14.63 -37.07
CA ILE A 13 8.77 -15.57 -37.28
C ILE A 13 8.40 -16.81 -36.48
N CYS A 14 7.89 -17.84 -37.16
CA CYS A 14 7.81 -19.18 -36.59
C CYS A 14 9.22 -19.74 -36.60
N VAL A 15 9.83 -19.92 -35.45
CA VAL A 15 11.06 -20.68 -35.27
C VAL A 15 10.65 -22.10 -34.96
N ASP A 16 11.14 -23.06 -35.74
CA ASP A 16 10.91 -24.49 -35.52
C ASP A 16 11.71 -24.91 -34.27
N PRO A 17 11.08 -25.40 -33.20
CA PRO A 17 11.80 -25.76 -31.98
C PRO A 17 12.67 -27.01 -32.08
N PHE A 18 12.75 -27.63 -33.24
CA PHE A 18 13.49 -28.88 -33.47
C PHE A 18 14.57 -28.80 -34.56
N ASP A 19 15.01 -27.60 -34.97
CA ASP A 19 16.13 -27.47 -35.92
C ASP A 19 17.47 -27.60 -35.18
N PRO A 20 18.22 -28.70 -35.40
CA PRO A 20 19.50 -28.94 -34.73
C PRO A 20 20.66 -28.08 -35.25
N SER A 21 20.44 -27.21 -36.22
CA SER A 21 21.42 -26.28 -36.77
C SER A 21 21.34 -24.87 -36.19
N ASP A 22 20.35 -24.59 -35.32
CA ASP A 22 20.19 -23.29 -34.65
C ASP A 22 20.93 -23.28 -33.30
N PRO A 23 21.94 -22.41 -33.10
CA PRO A 23 22.71 -22.33 -31.86
C PRO A 23 21.85 -22.00 -30.61
N CYS A 24 20.62 -21.54 -30.81
CA CYS A 24 19.66 -21.26 -29.69
C CYS A 24 18.93 -22.53 -29.22
N SER A 25 18.91 -23.62 -29.96
CA SER A 25 18.18 -24.83 -29.58
C SER A 25 18.93 -25.71 -28.57
N ILE A 26 20.23 -25.49 -28.34
CA ILE A 26 21.05 -26.28 -27.40
C ILE A 26 20.89 -25.86 -25.94
N MET A 27 20.31 -24.67 -25.66
CA MET A 27 20.10 -24.22 -24.29
C MET A 27 18.73 -24.58 -23.68
N LEU A 28 17.84 -25.23 -24.41
CA LEU A 28 16.48 -25.54 -23.95
C LEU A 28 16.29 -27.00 -23.47
N SER A 29 17.33 -27.81 -23.41
CA SER A 29 17.20 -29.25 -23.04
C SER A 29 17.53 -29.58 -21.58
N LEU A 30 17.83 -28.64 -20.71
CA LEU A 30 18.26 -28.90 -19.32
C LEU A 30 17.43 -28.24 -18.21
N SER A 31 16.15 -27.96 -18.43
CA SER A 31 15.31 -27.55 -17.30
C SER A 31 13.82 -27.78 -17.51
N PHE A 32 13.44 -29.05 -17.73
CA PHE A 32 12.06 -29.48 -17.53
C PHE A 32 11.93 -30.18 -16.17
N SER A 33 11.92 -29.42 -15.11
CA SER A 33 11.23 -29.75 -13.85
C SER A 33 11.19 -28.53 -12.94
N LEU A 34 9.96 -28.21 -12.42
CA LEU A 34 9.62 -27.18 -11.43
C LEU A 34 9.33 -25.78 -12.01
N TRP A 35 8.18 -25.58 -12.51
CA TRP A 35 6.89 -25.10 -12.00
C TRP A 35 6.75 -23.59 -11.71
N ARG A 36 5.92 -22.93 -12.53
CA ARG A 36 5.00 -21.81 -12.23
C ARG A 36 5.47 -20.70 -11.28
N TYR A 37 6.19 -19.73 -11.82
CA TYR A 37 6.00 -18.31 -11.48
C TYR A 37 6.10 -17.51 -12.78
N HIS A 38 4.99 -16.94 -13.22
CA HIS A 38 4.99 -15.97 -14.31
C HIS A 38 5.59 -14.67 -13.81
N SER A 39 6.90 -14.56 -13.91
CA SER A 39 7.57 -13.28 -13.89
C SER A 39 7.76 -12.86 -15.33
N CYS A 40 6.99 -11.89 -15.80
CA CYS A 40 7.29 -11.21 -17.06
C CYS A 40 8.65 -10.53 -16.93
N PHE A 41 9.70 -11.17 -17.44
CA PHE A 41 10.97 -10.50 -17.69
C PHE A 41 10.81 -9.64 -18.94
N VAL A 42 10.69 -8.33 -18.76
CA VAL A 42 10.89 -7.36 -19.84
C VAL A 42 12.38 -7.33 -20.13
N ILE A 43 12.80 -7.94 -21.25
CA ILE A 43 14.18 -7.86 -21.77
C ILE A 43 14.37 -6.45 -22.30
N SER A 44 15.02 -5.60 -21.53
CA SER A 44 15.47 -4.27 -21.97
C SER A 44 16.62 -4.41 -22.96
N ARG A 45 16.38 -4.18 -24.25
CA ARG A 45 17.44 -3.88 -25.20
C ARG A 45 17.92 -2.44 -25.00
N LYS A 46 19.16 -2.28 -24.55
CA LYS A 46 19.88 -1.01 -24.61
C LYS A 46 20.01 -0.57 -26.05
N ASN A 47 19.38 0.56 -26.41
CA ASN A 47 19.97 1.58 -27.29
C ASN A 47 19.09 2.83 -27.31
N ASN A 48 19.76 3.98 -27.09
CA ASN A 48 19.35 5.38 -27.32
C ASN A 48 18.29 5.97 -26.40
N HIS A 49 18.74 6.81 -25.50
CA HIS A 49 18.14 8.04 -24.94
C HIS A 49 16.63 8.26 -25.18
N ASN A 50 15.81 7.32 -24.81
CA ASN A 50 14.46 7.58 -24.38
C ASN A 50 14.48 7.44 -22.86
N TYR A 51 14.38 8.55 -22.16
CA TYR A 51 13.91 8.55 -20.78
C TYR A 51 12.51 7.88 -20.84
N PHE A 52 12.44 6.58 -20.64
CA PHE A 52 11.20 5.99 -20.17
C PHE A 52 10.92 6.73 -18.87
N LEU A 53 9.90 7.54 -18.86
CA LEU A 53 9.30 8.01 -17.64
C LEU A 53 8.97 6.73 -16.87
N LEU A 54 9.81 6.38 -15.89
CA LEU A 54 9.46 5.37 -14.91
C LEU A 54 8.17 5.88 -14.29
N GLY A 55 7.13 5.08 -14.32
CA GLY A 55 5.89 5.48 -13.69
C GLY A 55 6.14 5.70 -12.19
N LYS A 56 5.25 6.44 -11.57
CA LYS A 56 5.39 6.83 -10.17
C LYS A 56 4.88 5.73 -9.25
N THR A 57 5.42 5.69 -8.05
CA THR A 57 4.91 4.87 -6.95
C THR A 57 4.22 5.74 -5.92
N TYR A 58 2.99 5.40 -5.59
CA TYR A 58 2.15 6.15 -4.67
C TYR A 58 1.95 5.40 -3.36
N PHE A 59 1.90 6.12 -2.24
CA PHE A 59 1.71 5.58 -0.91
C PHE A 59 0.63 6.38 -0.19
N ALA A 60 -0.35 5.72 0.36
CA ALA A 60 -1.38 6.34 1.20
C ALA A 60 -1.83 5.38 2.29
N SER A 61 -2.38 5.91 3.39
CA SER A 61 -2.86 5.13 4.53
C SER A 61 -4.01 5.83 5.24
N ASP A 62 -4.58 5.16 6.21
CA ASP A 62 -5.51 5.74 7.19
C ASP A 62 -6.71 6.42 6.54
N PHE A 63 -7.39 5.69 5.66
CA PHE A 63 -8.62 6.17 5.01
C PHE A 63 -9.82 6.11 5.95
N HIS A 64 -9.82 5.16 6.88
CA HIS A 64 -10.88 4.93 7.86
C HIS A 64 -12.28 4.97 7.26
N LEU A 65 -12.47 4.26 6.14
CA LEU A 65 -13.80 4.13 5.55
C LEU A 65 -14.71 3.32 6.47
N GLY A 66 -15.90 3.81 6.69
CA GLY A 66 -16.87 3.24 7.63
C GLY A 66 -17.20 4.15 8.79
N VAL A 67 -16.40 5.18 9.03
CA VAL A 67 -16.66 6.22 10.03
C VAL A 67 -16.80 7.58 9.37
N ASP A 68 -17.72 8.38 9.88
CA ASP A 68 -17.89 9.76 9.47
C ASP A 68 -16.91 10.67 10.24
N GLY A 69 -16.40 11.68 9.59
CA GLY A 69 -15.52 12.71 10.12
C GLY A 69 -15.93 14.07 9.58
N ARG A 70 -14.97 14.89 9.11
CA ARG A 70 -15.27 16.15 8.40
C ARG A 70 -16.16 15.91 7.17
N LEU A 71 -15.90 14.82 6.47
CA LEU A 71 -16.76 14.29 5.41
C LEU A 71 -17.38 12.98 5.90
N SER A 72 -18.56 12.64 5.37
CA SER A 72 -19.09 11.30 5.55
C SER A 72 -18.17 10.27 4.91
N SER A 73 -18.20 9.03 5.41
CA SER A 73 -17.44 7.93 4.82
C SER A 73 -17.69 7.77 3.32
N ALA A 74 -18.94 7.94 2.88
CA ALA A 74 -19.30 7.83 1.47
C ALA A 74 -18.75 8.99 0.61
N GLU A 75 -18.62 10.19 1.15
CA GLU A 75 -17.99 11.33 0.46
C GLU A 75 -16.50 11.15 0.39
N ARG A 76 -15.86 10.68 1.48
CA ARG A 76 -14.43 10.36 1.51
C ARG A 76 -14.08 9.21 0.54
N GLU A 77 -14.93 8.18 0.43
CA GLU A 77 -14.78 7.14 -0.59
C GLU A 77 -14.75 7.74 -2.02
N ARG A 78 -15.67 8.67 -2.33
CA ARG A 78 -15.69 9.35 -3.64
C ARG A 78 -14.44 10.22 -3.85
N GLN A 79 -13.94 10.85 -2.81
CA GLN A 79 -12.71 11.63 -2.86
C GLN A 79 -11.49 10.74 -3.16
N LEU A 80 -11.38 9.60 -2.50
CA LEU A 80 -10.36 8.59 -2.78
C LEU A 80 -10.42 8.10 -4.23
N VAL A 81 -11.61 7.84 -4.75
CA VAL A 81 -11.79 7.43 -6.16
C VAL A 81 -11.33 8.53 -7.12
N ARG A 82 -11.59 9.81 -6.84
CA ARG A 82 -11.07 10.92 -7.66
C ARG A 82 -9.54 11.01 -7.59
N TRP A 83 -8.95 10.82 -6.41
CA TRP A 83 -7.50 10.76 -6.29
C TRP A 83 -6.91 9.62 -7.11
N LEU A 84 -7.44 8.41 -6.97
CA LEU A 84 -6.99 7.24 -7.75
C LEU A 84 -7.15 7.47 -9.26
N GLU A 85 -8.22 8.14 -9.70
CA GLU A 85 -8.40 8.51 -11.11
C GLU A 85 -7.33 9.53 -11.57
N THR A 86 -6.95 10.47 -10.72
CA THR A 86 -5.92 11.47 -11.04
C THR A 86 -4.55 10.82 -11.25
N ILE A 87 -4.20 9.83 -10.42
CA ILE A 87 -2.88 9.18 -10.47
C ILE A 87 -2.80 8.01 -11.46
N ARG A 88 -3.92 7.52 -11.99
CA ARG A 88 -3.98 6.32 -12.84
C ARG A 88 -3.08 6.37 -14.07
N HIS A 89 -2.80 7.58 -14.57
CA HIS A 89 -2.09 7.77 -15.84
C HIS A 89 -0.57 7.62 -15.71
N ASP A 90 -0.04 7.72 -14.51
CA ASP A 90 1.39 7.67 -14.23
C ASP A 90 1.76 6.75 -13.05
N ALA A 91 0.79 6.06 -12.46
CA ALA A 91 1.05 5.11 -11.38
C ALA A 91 1.51 3.76 -11.94
N ASP A 92 2.74 3.35 -11.61
CA ASP A 92 3.22 1.99 -11.80
C ASP A 92 2.80 1.10 -10.61
N ALA A 93 2.86 1.65 -9.40
CA ALA A 93 2.48 0.94 -8.19
C ALA A 93 1.78 1.84 -7.16
N ILE A 94 0.86 1.26 -6.41
CA ILE A 94 0.15 1.93 -5.31
C ILE A 94 0.26 1.06 -4.05
N TYR A 95 0.75 1.65 -2.98
CA TYR A 95 0.84 1.07 -1.65
C TYR A 95 -0.23 1.66 -0.76
N LEU A 96 -1.20 0.84 -0.34
CA LEU A 96 -2.19 1.19 0.66
C LEU A 96 -1.73 0.64 2.01
N VAL A 97 -1.23 1.53 2.87
CA VAL A 97 -0.40 1.17 4.03
C VAL A 97 -1.24 1.05 5.30
N GLY A 98 -2.35 0.31 5.23
CA GLY A 98 -3.21 -0.05 6.36
C GLY A 98 -4.28 0.99 6.71
N ASP A 99 -5.22 0.59 7.56
CA ASP A 99 -6.38 1.35 7.99
C ASP A 99 -7.19 1.95 6.83
N ILE A 100 -7.34 1.12 5.76
CA ILE A 100 -8.21 1.44 4.62
C ILE A 100 -9.67 1.53 5.11
N PHE A 101 -10.05 0.57 5.94
CA PHE A 101 -11.37 0.49 6.55
C PHE A 101 -11.26 0.69 8.06
N ASP A 102 -12.27 1.34 8.63
CA ASP A 102 -12.36 1.52 10.07
C ASP A 102 -12.65 0.21 10.82
N PHE A 103 -13.24 -0.73 10.13
CA PHE A 103 -13.37 -2.11 10.52
C PHE A 103 -13.51 -3.00 9.29
N TRP A 104 -12.77 -4.12 9.28
CA TRP A 104 -12.88 -5.14 8.25
C TRP A 104 -12.79 -6.53 8.88
N PHE A 105 -13.71 -7.40 8.51
CA PHE A 105 -13.68 -8.81 8.86
C PHE A 105 -14.23 -9.64 7.70
N GLU A 106 -13.48 -10.60 7.23
CA GLU A 106 -13.88 -11.52 6.17
C GLU A 106 -14.52 -12.77 6.76
N TYR A 107 -15.84 -12.86 6.65
CA TYR A 107 -16.57 -14.09 6.87
C TYR A 107 -16.37 -15.03 5.68
N LYS A 108 -16.68 -16.32 5.83
CA LYS A 108 -16.50 -17.31 4.76
C LYS A 108 -17.20 -16.94 3.45
N THR A 109 -18.37 -16.29 3.51
CA THR A 109 -19.23 -15.97 2.36
C THR A 109 -19.74 -14.53 2.40
N ALA A 110 -19.21 -13.67 3.25
CA ALA A 110 -19.65 -12.30 3.36
C ALA A 110 -18.51 -11.38 3.83
N VAL A 111 -18.53 -10.15 3.35
CA VAL A 111 -17.64 -9.05 3.77
C VAL A 111 -18.50 -7.85 4.22
N PRO A 112 -17.93 -6.86 4.92
CA PRO A 112 -18.65 -5.65 5.28
C PRO A 112 -19.27 -4.95 4.08
N ARG A 113 -20.45 -4.37 4.27
CA ARG A 113 -21.19 -3.64 3.22
C ARG A 113 -20.58 -2.28 2.97
N GLY A 114 -20.60 -1.85 1.72
CA GLY A 114 -20.12 -0.54 1.28
C GLY A 114 -18.85 -0.67 0.45
N TYR A 115 -18.17 0.46 0.28
CA TYR A 115 -16.84 0.58 -0.36
C TYR A 115 -16.78 0.11 -1.82
N VAL A 116 -17.93 -0.04 -2.47
CA VAL A 116 -18.05 -0.58 -3.83
C VAL A 116 -17.30 0.27 -4.85
N ARG A 117 -17.25 1.59 -4.64
CA ARG A 117 -16.56 2.51 -5.55
C ARG A 117 -15.05 2.37 -5.43
N LEU A 118 -14.54 2.33 -4.19
CA LEU A 118 -13.11 2.12 -3.94
C LEU A 118 -12.66 0.75 -4.46
N LEU A 119 -13.37 -0.31 -4.08
CA LEU A 119 -13.04 -1.67 -4.52
C LEU A 119 -13.09 -1.81 -6.05
N GLY A 120 -14.12 -1.25 -6.70
CA GLY A 120 -14.23 -1.24 -8.16
C GLY A 120 -13.11 -0.44 -8.82
N LYS A 121 -12.69 0.70 -8.23
CA LYS A 121 -11.57 1.50 -8.76
C LYS A 121 -10.22 0.77 -8.58
N LEU A 122 -10.01 0.09 -7.47
CA LEU A 122 -8.80 -0.73 -7.28
C LEU A 122 -8.73 -1.89 -8.26
N ALA A 123 -9.86 -2.56 -8.51
CA ALA A 123 -9.95 -3.62 -9.52
C ALA A 123 -9.66 -3.06 -10.93
N GLU A 124 -10.26 -1.94 -11.31
CA GLU A 124 -9.99 -1.27 -12.60
C GLU A 124 -8.50 -0.93 -12.78
N LEU A 125 -7.86 -0.37 -11.75
CA LEU A 125 -6.42 -0.05 -11.78
C LEU A 125 -5.58 -1.31 -11.92
N ARG A 126 -5.93 -2.37 -11.19
CA ARG A 126 -5.25 -3.66 -11.27
C ARG A 126 -5.36 -4.27 -12.66
N ASP A 127 -6.55 -4.26 -13.26
CA ASP A 127 -6.82 -4.73 -14.63
C ASP A 127 -6.08 -3.89 -15.68
N ALA A 128 -5.86 -2.59 -15.40
CA ALA A 128 -5.04 -1.70 -16.22
C ALA A 128 -3.53 -1.91 -16.06
N GLY A 129 -3.09 -2.81 -15.16
CA GLY A 129 -1.69 -3.18 -14.97
C GLY A 129 -0.97 -2.46 -13.82
N VAL A 130 -1.66 -1.61 -13.07
CA VAL A 130 -1.08 -0.97 -11.87
C VAL A 130 -0.84 -2.02 -10.79
N VAL A 131 0.35 -2.04 -10.21
CA VAL A 131 0.69 -2.99 -9.14
C VAL A 131 0.14 -2.46 -7.81
N LEU A 132 -0.70 -3.25 -7.16
CA LEU A 132 -1.24 -2.90 -5.85
C LEU A 132 -0.48 -3.65 -4.75
N HIS A 133 -0.27 -2.98 -3.62
CA HIS A 133 0.26 -3.53 -2.38
C HIS A 133 -0.62 -3.10 -1.22
N LEU A 134 -1.26 -4.06 -0.55
CA LEU A 134 -2.13 -3.79 0.58
C LEU A 134 -1.43 -4.16 1.89
N PHE A 135 -1.53 -3.31 2.88
CA PHE A 135 -1.12 -3.59 4.25
C PHE A 135 -2.34 -3.61 5.15
N THR A 136 -2.30 -4.42 6.18
CA THR A 136 -3.27 -4.31 7.27
C THR A 136 -2.79 -3.27 8.27
N GLY A 137 -3.72 -2.46 8.77
CA GLY A 137 -3.51 -1.67 9.97
C GLY A 137 -4.15 -2.32 11.20
N ASN A 138 -4.37 -1.54 12.24
CA ASN A 138 -5.00 -2.03 13.46
C ASN A 138 -6.54 -2.11 13.36
N HIS A 139 -7.15 -1.34 12.48
CA HIS A 139 -8.60 -1.36 12.26
C HIS A 139 -9.05 -2.44 11.28
N ASP A 140 -8.21 -2.82 10.32
CA ASP A 140 -8.55 -3.77 9.27
C ASP A 140 -7.63 -5.01 9.22
N MET A 141 -7.09 -5.39 10.38
CA MET A 141 -6.18 -6.55 10.52
C MET A 141 -6.80 -7.90 10.13
N TRP A 142 -8.12 -7.97 9.99
CA TRP A 142 -8.85 -9.19 9.61
C TRP A 142 -9.19 -9.26 8.12
N MET A 143 -8.39 -8.59 7.27
CA MET A 143 -8.27 -8.92 5.85
C MET A 143 -7.56 -10.27 5.72
N PHE A 144 -8.24 -11.31 5.28
CA PHE A 144 -7.63 -12.64 5.17
C PHE A 144 -7.20 -12.96 3.74
N ASP A 145 -8.14 -13.21 2.86
CA ASP A 145 -7.85 -13.64 1.49
C ASP A 145 -8.82 -13.07 0.42
N TYR A 146 -9.89 -12.41 0.82
CA TYR A 146 -10.87 -11.86 -0.11
C TYR A 146 -10.22 -10.81 -1.03
N LEU A 147 -9.69 -9.73 -0.47
CA LEU A 147 -9.06 -8.68 -1.28
C LEU A 147 -7.84 -9.20 -2.03
N GLN A 148 -7.08 -10.14 -1.44
CA GLN A 148 -5.95 -10.76 -2.12
C GLN A 148 -6.39 -11.52 -3.37
N LYS A 149 -7.51 -12.22 -3.33
CA LYS A 149 -8.04 -13.01 -4.46
C LYS A 149 -8.73 -12.14 -5.49
N GLU A 150 -9.57 -11.20 -5.04
CA GLU A 150 -10.35 -10.34 -5.93
C GLU A 150 -9.47 -9.32 -6.69
N LEU A 151 -8.40 -8.84 -6.06
CA LEU A 151 -7.51 -7.84 -6.66
C LEU A 151 -6.17 -8.43 -7.13
N ASP A 152 -5.96 -9.74 -7.03
CA ASP A 152 -4.68 -10.40 -7.32
C ASP A 152 -3.48 -9.59 -6.75
N THR A 153 -3.54 -9.28 -5.45
CA THR A 153 -2.59 -8.41 -4.78
C THR A 153 -2.13 -8.97 -3.44
N PRO A 154 -0.85 -8.84 -3.06
CA PRO A 154 -0.38 -9.29 -1.76
C PRO A 154 -0.94 -8.43 -0.62
N ILE A 155 -1.24 -9.07 0.52
CA ILE A 155 -1.59 -8.41 1.78
C ILE A 155 -0.47 -8.61 2.79
N TYR A 156 0.15 -7.52 3.23
CA TYR A 156 1.24 -7.52 4.20
C TYR A 156 0.71 -7.23 5.61
N ARG A 157 1.09 -8.04 6.58
CA ARG A 157 0.70 -7.90 8.01
C ARG A 157 1.83 -7.42 8.90
N GLU A 158 3.04 -7.45 8.36
CA GLU A 158 4.26 -7.00 9.01
C GLU A 158 5.00 -6.05 8.07
N PRO A 159 5.87 -5.18 8.59
CA PRO A 159 6.69 -4.32 7.75
C PRO A 159 7.55 -5.13 6.77
N VAL A 160 7.68 -4.62 5.55
CA VAL A 160 8.47 -5.23 4.48
C VAL A 160 9.51 -4.27 3.93
N ILE A 161 10.55 -4.84 3.30
CA ILE A 161 11.57 -4.06 2.60
C ILE A 161 11.35 -4.25 1.11
N HIS A 162 11.09 -3.15 0.40
CA HIS A 162 11.00 -3.16 -1.05
C HIS A 162 12.08 -2.27 -1.66
N LYS A 163 12.63 -2.71 -2.78
CA LYS A 163 13.50 -1.90 -3.62
C LYS A 163 12.67 -1.35 -4.79
N ILE A 164 12.59 -0.01 -4.88
CA ILE A 164 11.85 0.69 -5.92
C ILE A 164 12.85 1.59 -6.64
N GLY A 165 13.13 1.29 -7.90
CA GLY A 165 14.27 1.90 -8.59
C GLY A 165 15.59 1.62 -7.86
N ASP A 166 16.34 2.66 -7.56
CA ASP A 166 17.62 2.55 -6.84
C ASP A 166 17.49 2.74 -5.32
N LYS A 167 16.26 3.00 -4.83
CA LYS A 167 15.97 3.29 -3.42
C LYS A 167 15.40 2.09 -2.69
N THR A 168 15.71 2.00 -1.40
CA THR A 168 15.23 0.95 -0.50
C THR A 168 14.25 1.53 0.50
N PHE A 169 13.06 0.97 0.54
CA PHE A 169 11.95 1.39 1.37
C PHE A 169 11.65 0.35 2.44
N PHE A 170 11.53 0.77 3.68
CA PHE A 170 10.95 -0.01 4.76
C PHE A 170 9.51 0.46 4.96
N ILE A 171 8.54 -0.38 4.66
CA ILE A 171 7.14 0.01 4.58
C ILE A 171 6.32 -0.83 5.55
N GLY A 172 5.50 -0.20 6.37
CA GLY A 172 4.56 -0.87 7.28
C GLY A 172 3.52 0.10 7.81
N HIS A 173 2.44 -0.40 8.40
CA HIS A 173 1.45 0.50 8.97
C HIS A 173 1.99 1.28 10.18
N GLY A 174 2.69 0.62 11.07
CA GLY A 174 3.34 1.28 12.20
C GLY A 174 2.80 0.86 13.57
N ASP A 175 1.64 0.27 13.63
CA ASP A 175 0.99 -0.15 14.87
C ASP A 175 1.82 -1.19 15.65
N GLY A 176 1.91 -0.98 16.96
CA GLY A 176 2.63 -1.87 17.86
C GLY A 176 4.16 -1.86 17.77
N LEU A 177 4.79 -0.96 16.98
CA LEU A 177 6.24 -0.84 16.86
C LEU A 177 6.88 0.02 17.97
N GLY A 178 6.08 0.84 18.66
CA GLY A 178 6.55 1.72 19.73
C GLY A 178 7.06 1.00 20.98
N PRO A 179 7.90 1.65 21.79
CA PRO A 179 8.22 1.18 23.12
C PRO A 179 7.01 1.33 24.04
N GLY A 180 6.79 0.40 24.94
CA GLY A 180 5.61 0.41 25.81
C GLY A 180 4.41 -0.25 25.15
N ASP A 181 3.26 0.38 25.21
CA ASP A 181 1.98 -0.06 24.62
C ASP A 181 1.68 -1.58 24.77
N HIS A 182 1.99 -2.09 25.95
CA HIS A 182 1.86 -3.53 26.23
C HIS A 182 0.40 -3.99 26.13
N GLY A 183 -0.55 -3.11 26.45
CA GLY A 183 -1.98 -3.37 26.34
C GLY A 183 -2.40 -3.59 24.89
N TYR A 184 -2.01 -2.69 24.01
CA TYR A 184 -2.29 -2.83 22.57
C TYR A 184 -1.60 -4.06 21.96
N LYS A 185 -0.33 -4.28 22.28
CA LYS A 185 0.41 -5.46 21.81
C LYS A 185 -0.22 -6.78 22.25
N LEU A 186 -0.79 -6.83 23.47
CA LEU A 186 -1.56 -7.97 23.93
C LEU A 186 -2.87 -8.12 23.16
N LEU A 187 -3.60 -7.01 22.96
CA LEU A 187 -4.84 -7.00 22.17
C LEU A 187 -4.59 -7.46 20.73
N LYS A 188 -3.53 -6.95 20.09
CA LYS A 188 -3.10 -7.38 18.73
C LYS A 188 -2.85 -8.89 18.69
N LYS A 189 -2.21 -9.48 19.71
CA LYS A 189 -2.01 -10.93 19.81
C LYS A 189 -3.33 -11.69 19.93
N VAL A 190 -4.29 -11.18 20.70
CA VAL A 190 -5.64 -11.78 20.83
C VAL A 190 -6.35 -11.73 19.48
N PHE A 191 -6.34 -10.61 18.78
CA PHE A 191 -6.98 -10.47 17.47
C PHE A 191 -6.28 -11.28 16.37
N ALA A 192 -4.97 -11.45 16.46
CA ALA A 192 -4.22 -12.33 15.55
C ALA A 192 -4.43 -13.84 15.86
N ASN A 193 -5.00 -14.18 17.01
CA ASN A 193 -5.21 -15.57 17.41
C ASN A 193 -6.33 -16.23 16.59
N ARG A 194 -6.03 -17.35 15.94
CA ARG A 194 -6.97 -18.09 15.08
C ARG A 194 -8.24 -18.56 15.80
N LEU A 195 -8.14 -18.90 17.09
CA LEU A 195 -9.31 -19.31 17.88
C LEU A 195 -10.23 -18.09 18.12
N CYS A 196 -9.66 -16.94 18.45
CA CYS A 196 -10.44 -15.71 18.64
C CYS A 196 -11.12 -15.27 17.32
N GLN A 197 -10.40 -15.36 16.19
CA GLN A 197 -10.96 -15.11 14.86
C GLN A 197 -12.09 -16.08 14.51
N TRP A 198 -11.90 -17.38 14.83
CA TRP A 198 -12.92 -18.40 14.61
C TRP A 198 -14.16 -18.16 15.47
N LEU A 199 -13.99 -17.79 16.74
CA LEU A 199 -15.10 -17.42 17.64
C LEU A 199 -15.84 -16.18 17.12
N PHE A 200 -15.12 -15.14 16.71
CA PHE A 200 -15.73 -13.94 16.14
C PHE A 200 -16.52 -14.25 14.86
N ALA A 201 -16.01 -15.13 14.01
CA ALA A 201 -16.71 -15.58 12.80
C ALA A 201 -18.04 -16.31 13.07
N ARG A 202 -18.31 -16.72 14.31
CA ARG A 202 -19.59 -17.35 14.73
C ARG A 202 -20.63 -16.31 15.17
N LEU A 203 -20.22 -15.08 15.42
CA LEU A 203 -21.15 -14.01 15.70
C LEU A 203 -21.92 -13.66 14.42
N HIS A 204 -23.20 -13.36 14.57
CA HIS A 204 -23.95 -12.82 13.44
C HIS A 204 -23.28 -11.54 12.91
N PRO A 205 -23.06 -11.38 11.60
CA PRO A 205 -22.31 -10.22 11.06
C PRO A 205 -22.79 -8.87 11.57
N ASN A 206 -24.10 -8.64 11.65
CA ASN A 206 -24.65 -7.39 12.15
C ASN A 206 -24.26 -7.10 13.61
N PHE A 207 -24.21 -8.14 14.45
CA PHE A 207 -23.80 -7.99 15.85
C PHE A 207 -22.28 -7.80 15.96
N GLY A 208 -21.49 -8.62 15.26
CA GLY A 208 -20.02 -8.53 15.27
C GLY A 208 -19.51 -7.19 14.74
N ILE A 209 -20.04 -6.71 13.62
CA ILE A 209 -19.68 -5.40 13.05
C ILE A 209 -20.12 -4.26 13.98
N GLY A 210 -21.34 -4.34 14.56
CA GLY A 210 -21.82 -3.33 15.51
C GLY A 210 -20.95 -3.22 16.76
N LEU A 211 -20.53 -4.38 17.31
CA LEU A 211 -19.64 -4.46 18.46
C LEU A 211 -18.26 -3.86 18.15
N ALA A 212 -17.70 -4.19 17.00
CA ALA A 212 -16.40 -3.69 16.58
C ALA A 212 -16.43 -2.17 16.37
N ASN A 213 -17.45 -1.63 15.70
CA ASN A 213 -17.63 -0.18 15.52
C ASN A 213 -17.78 0.55 16.85
N PHE A 214 -18.47 -0.05 17.83
CA PHE A 214 -18.57 0.52 19.18
C PHE A 214 -17.18 0.65 19.85
N PHE A 215 -16.35 -0.39 19.79
CA PHE A 215 -15.00 -0.34 20.35
C PHE A 215 -14.07 0.60 19.59
N SER A 216 -14.17 0.66 18.25
CA SER A 216 -13.40 1.58 17.43
C SER A 216 -13.72 3.04 17.77
N ASN A 217 -15.00 3.40 17.90
CA ASN A 217 -15.43 4.74 18.29
C ASN A 217 -14.90 5.13 19.67
N LYS A 218 -15.01 4.22 20.64
CA LYS A 218 -14.53 4.47 22.01
C LYS A 218 -13.00 4.67 22.07
N SER A 219 -12.25 3.92 21.26
CA SER A 219 -10.80 4.09 21.15
C SER A 219 -10.41 5.46 20.59
N ARG A 220 -11.13 5.95 19.59
CA ARG A 220 -10.90 7.30 19.03
C ARG A 220 -11.20 8.41 20.01
N GLU A 221 -12.32 8.33 20.73
CA GLU A 221 -12.65 9.31 21.77
C GLU A 221 -11.56 9.43 22.84
N ALA A 222 -10.89 8.32 23.15
CA ALA A 222 -9.80 8.30 24.12
C ALA A 222 -8.48 8.91 23.59
N ASN A 223 -8.25 8.89 22.27
CA ASN A 223 -6.98 9.25 21.64
C ASN A 223 -7.01 10.61 20.90
N HIS A 224 -8.07 11.39 21.05
CA HIS A 224 -8.28 12.68 20.35
C HIS A 224 -7.21 13.77 20.59
N SER A 225 -6.20 13.54 21.42
CA SER A 225 -5.17 14.53 21.77
C SER A 225 -3.86 14.40 20.98
N GLU A 226 -3.79 13.50 20.00
CA GLU A 226 -2.50 13.11 19.40
C GLU A 226 -2.13 13.83 18.08
N ASP A 227 -2.94 14.77 17.57
CA ASP A 227 -2.72 15.39 16.26
C ASP A 227 -1.65 16.50 16.25
N VAL A 228 -0.84 16.60 17.30
CA VAL A 228 0.22 17.62 17.42
C VAL A 228 1.59 16.95 17.43
N PHE A 229 2.50 17.47 16.62
CA PHE A 229 3.91 17.07 16.67
C PHE A 229 4.57 17.63 17.93
N LEU A 230 4.93 16.75 18.84
CA LEU A 230 5.52 17.10 20.15
C LEU A 230 7.05 17.09 20.14
N GLY A 231 7.66 16.99 18.97
CA GLY A 231 9.10 16.91 18.77
C GLY A 231 9.61 15.47 18.57
N PRO A 232 10.82 15.32 18.01
CA PRO A 232 11.34 14.02 17.59
C PRO A 232 11.49 13.04 18.77
N ASP A 233 11.74 13.53 19.97
CA ASP A 233 11.93 12.70 21.18
C ASP A 233 10.61 12.08 21.68
N LYS A 234 9.47 12.57 21.23
CA LYS A 234 8.15 12.07 21.60
C LYS A 234 7.46 11.29 20.49
N GLU A 235 7.97 11.36 19.25
CA GLU A 235 7.46 10.61 18.11
C GLU A 235 8.08 9.20 18.07
N TRP A 236 7.36 8.25 18.63
CA TRP A 236 7.89 6.89 18.83
C TRP A 236 8.17 6.13 17.52
N LEU A 237 7.44 6.37 16.42
CA LEU A 237 7.75 5.80 15.10
C LEU A 237 9.04 6.39 14.52
N LEU A 238 9.30 7.67 14.76
CA LEU A 238 10.55 8.31 14.36
C LEU A 238 11.72 7.72 15.17
N GLN A 239 11.56 7.56 16.49
CA GLN A 239 12.56 6.90 17.33
C GLN A 239 12.80 5.44 16.92
N TYR A 240 11.71 4.71 16.56
CA TYR A 240 11.82 3.36 16.04
C TYR A 240 12.64 3.34 14.74
N SER A 241 12.33 4.25 13.80
CA SER A 241 13.04 4.38 12.53
C SER A 241 14.50 4.71 12.72
N THR A 242 14.83 5.62 13.66
CA THR A 242 16.22 5.97 14.02
C THR A 242 16.99 4.76 14.48
N ARG A 243 16.49 4.04 15.50
CA ARG A 243 17.15 2.82 15.99
C ARG A 243 17.26 1.72 14.91
N LYS A 244 16.24 1.62 14.07
CA LYS A 244 16.21 0.61 13.01
C LYS A 244 17.17 0.95 11.87
N SER A 245 17.35 2.21 11.54
CA SER A 245 18.30 2.68 10.52
C SER A 245 19.75 2.38 10.88
N GLU A 246 20.10 2.37 12.18
CA GLU A 246 21.42 1.95 12.66
C GLU A 246 21.68 0.47 12.39
N GLN A 247 20.63 -0.35 12.49
CA GLN A 247 20.69 -1.79 12.23
C GLN A 247 20.60 -2.15 10.75
N MET A 248 20.03 -1.24 9.94
CA MET A 248 19.72 -1.42 8.53
C MET A 248 20.21 -0.24 7.69
N PRO A 249 21.52 -0.03 7.56
CA PRO A 249 22.10 1.19 6.99
C PRO A 249 21.83 1.41 5.50
N LYS A 250 21.15 0.49 4.82
CA LYS A 250 20.83 0.60 3.38
C LYS A 250 19.39 1.04 3.10
N VAL A 251 18.61 1.41 4.12
CA VAL A 251 17.25 1.89 3.95
C VAL A 251 17.27 3.39 3.67
N ASP A 252 16.69 3.82 2.56
CA ASP A 252 16.55 5.23 2.19
C ASP A 252 15.32 5.86 2.84
N TYR A 253 14.19 5.14 2.89
CA TYR A 253 12.91 5.64 3.38
C TYR A 253 12.24 4.66 4.33
N PHE A 254 11.84 5.14 5.50
CA PHE A 254 10.87 4.49 6.38
C PHE A 254 9.50 5.10 6.13
N ILE A 255 8.53 4.31 5.70
CA ILE A 255 7.18 4.76 5.38
C ILE A 255 6.18 4.09 6.32
N PHE A 256 5.41 4.91 7.03
CA PHE A 256 4.38 4.47 7.97
C PHE A 256 3.09 5.30 7.84
N GLY A 257 1.98 4.74 8.30
CA GLY A 257 0.72 5.41 8.62
C GLY A 257 0.56 5.54 10.15
N HIS A 258 -0.64 5.24 10.63
CA HIS A 258 -1.01 5.06 12.04
C HIS A 258 -0.93 6.30 12.95
N ARG A 259 0.02 7.21 12.70
CA ARG A 259 0.20 8.42 13.51
C ARG A 259 -0.77 9.54 13.12
N HIS A 260 -1.44 9.40 11.97
CA HIS A 260 -2.39 10.34 11.39
C HIS A 260 -1.84 11.75 11.09
N LEU A 261 -0.59 12.02 11.39
CA LEU A 261 0.06 13.30 11.15
C LEU A 261 1.05 13.19 9.98
N PRO A 262 0.91 13.97 8.90
CA PRO A 262 1.88 13.96 7.80
C PRO A 262 3.24 14.48 8.28
N ILE A 263 4.27 13.62 8.25
CA ILE A 263 5.62 13.95 8.72
C ILE A 263 6.63 13.54 7.65
N ASN A 264 7.58 14.42 7.36
CA ASN A 264 8.75 14.15 6.54
C ASN A 264 10.00 14.60 7.29
N TYR A 265 10.73 13.66 7.87
CA TYR A 265 11.82 13.94 8.79
C TYR A 265 13.12 13.25 8.35
N LEU A 266 14.21 14.02 8.24
CA LEU A 266 15.54 13.48 7.99
C LEU A 266 16.11 12.88 9.29
N LEU A 267 16.46 11.58 9.26
CA LEU A 267 17.01 10.93 10.44
C LEU A 267 18.44 11.42 10.76
N PRO A 268 18.92 11.23 11.99
CA PRO A 268 20.25 11.70 12.42
C PRO A 268 21.43 11.19 11.59
N ASN A 269 21.25 10.10 10.82
CA ASN A 269 22.26 9.59 9.90
C ASN A 269 22.42 10.44 8.62
N CYS A 270 21.60 11.49 8.44
CA CYS A 270 21.66 12.49 7.36
C CYS A 270 21.40 11.97 5.93
N TYR A 271 20.88 10.75 5.76
CA TYR A 271 20.50 10.22 4.42
C TYR A 271 19.20 9.43 4.41
N THR A 272 18.76 8.90 5.54
CA THR A 272 17.48 8.18 5.64
C THR A 272 16.35 9.14 6.02
N ARG A 273 15.19 9.01 5.38
CA ARG A 273 14.00 9.79 5.75
C ARG A 273 12.95 8.91 6.41
N TYR A 274 12.34 9.44 7.45
CA TYR A 274 11.12 8.95 8.04
C TYR A 274 9.94 9.72 7.45
N ILE A 275 8.98 8.98 6.91
CA ILE A 275 7.75 9.51 6.33
C ILE A 275 6.57 8.90 7.09
N ASN A 276 5.73 9.74 7.69
CA ASN A 276 4.39 9.33 8.06
C ASN A 276 3.40 9.88 7.04
N LEU A 277 2.53 9.02 6.52
CA LEU A 277 1.64 9.34 5.40
C LEU A 277 0.48 10.26 5.81
N GLY A 278 0.26 10.46 7.12
CA GLY A 278 -0.91 11.16 7.61
C GLY A 278 -2.18 10.33 7.46
N GLU A 279 -3.32 10.98 7.19
CA GLU A 279 -4.62 10.33 7.09
C GLU A 279 -5.56 11.09 6.11
N TRP A 280 -6.75 10.52 5.84
CA TRP A 280 -7.70 11.05 4.85
C TRP A 280 -9.00 11.63 5.46
N VAL A 281 -9.08 11.72 6.76
CA VAL A 281 -10.23 12.36 7.46
C VAL A 281 -10.09 13.88 7.47
N HIS A 282 -8.83 14.39 7.63
CA HIS A 282 -8.52 15.83 7.72
C HIS A 282 -7.50 16.29 6.68
N PHE A 283 -6.42 15.50 6.43
CA PHE A 283 -5.28 15.96 5.63
C PHE A 283 -5.35 15.56 4.15
N ASN A 284 -5.97 14.42 3.80
CA ASN A 284 -5.95 13.86 2.45
C ASN A 284 -4.53 13.71 1.90
N SER A 285 -3.60 13.29 2.77
CA SER A 285 -2.18 13.24 2.45
C SER A 285 -1.78 11.89 1.87
N TYR A 286 -0.77 11.93 1.00
CA TYR A 286 -0.17 10.77 0.38
C TYR A 286 1.29 11.06 0.04
N ALA A 287 2.09 10.03 -0.23
CA ALA A 287 3.44 10.22 -0.74
C ALA A 287 3.53 9.74 -2.19
N VAL A 288 4.41 10.38 -2.96
CA VAL A 288 4.72 10.00 -4.33
C VAL A 288 6.23 9.92 -4.53
N PHE A 289 6.69 8.81 -5.06
CA PHE A 289 8.07 8.58 -5.49
C PHE A 289 8.14 8.59 -7.00
N ASP A 290 8.95 9.48 -7.56
CA ASP A 290 9.09 9.70 -9.01
C ASP A 290 10.28 8.95 -9.65
N GLY A 291 10.89 8.02 -8.89
CA GLY A 291 12.11 7.30 -9.28
C GLY A 291 13.38 7.94 -8.74
N GLN A 292 13.33 9.16 -8.24
CA GLN A 292 14.47 9.90 -7.66
C GLN A 292 14.21 10.35 -6.23
N GLU A 293 13.08 11.00 -5.99
CA GLU A 293 12.72 11.59 -4.70
C GLU A 293 11.31 11.20 -4.28
N LEU A 294 11.12 11.06 -2.98
CA LEU A 294 9.81 10.87 -2.36
C LEU A 294 9.31 12.19 -1.77
N LYS A 295 8.08 12.55 -2.12
CA LYS A 295 7.42 13.79 -1.65
C LYS A 295 6.08 13.48 -1.03
N LEU A 296 5.77 14.12 0.10
CA LEU A 296 4.39 14.21 0.60
C LEU A 296 3.60 15.22 -0.22
N ALA A 297 2.36 14.89 -0.51
CA ALA A 297 1.43 15.70 -1.25
C ALA A 297 0.02 15.61 -0.62
N PHE A 298 -0.87 16.52 -0.97
CA PHE A 298 -2.19 16.66 -0.38
C PHE A 298 -3.24 16.77 -1.50
N PHE A 299 -4.21 15.89 -1.48
CA PHE A 299 -5.26 15.86 -2.50
C PHE A 299 -6.44 16.74 -2.09
N GLU A 300 -6.86 17.66 -2.99
CA GLU A 300 -7.95 18.61 -2.73
C GLU A 300 -7.79 19.37 -1.39
N HIS A 301 -6.52 19.59 -0.96
CA HIS A 301 -6.19 20.29 0.28
C HIS A 301 -4.98 21.20 0.07
N PRO A 302 -5.13 22.32 -0.63
CA PRO A 302 -4.02 23.18 -1.05
C PRO A 302 -3.25 23.83 0.11
N GLU A 303 -3.84 23.90 1.30
CA GLU A 303 -3.20 24.43 2.52
C GLU A 303 -2.54 23.33 3.36
N GLY A 304 -2.62 22.07 2.93
CA GLY A 304 -2.03 20.94 3.62
C GLY A 304 -0.51 21.10 3.76
N LYS A 305 0.00 20.85 4.97
CA LYS A 305 1.42 20.91 5.28
C LYS A 305 1.85 19.69 6.06
N ALA A 306 3.00 19.15 5.72
CA ALA A 306 3.67 18.15 6.52
C ALA A 306 4.51 18.83 7.62
N VAL A 307 4.77 18.10 8.68
CA VAL A 307 5.82 18.44 9.63
C VAL A 307 7.15 18.09 8.96
N GLU A 308 8.01 19.08 8.77
CA GLU A 308 9.32 18.91 8.17
C GLU A 308 10.42 18.96 9.25
N GLY A 309 11.49 18.14 9.06
CA GLY A 309 12.63 18.11 9.96
C GLY A 309 13.88 17.47 9.37
#